data_8638c8d1e25c006ee7bd8f8e4ec792f2
#
_entry.id   8638c8d1e25c006ee7bd8f8e4ec792f2
#
_cell.length_a   1.000
_cell.length_b   1.000
_cell.length_c   1.000
_cell.angle_alpha   90.00
_cell.angle_beta   90.00
_cell.angle_gamma   90.00
#
_symmetry.space_group_name_H-M   'P 1'
#
loop_
_entity.id
_entity.type
_entity.pdbx_description
1 polymer ?
#
loop_
_entity_poly.entity_id
_entity_poly.type
_entity_poly.pdbx_seq_one_letter_code
_entity_poly.pdbx_strand_id
1 'polypeptide(L)'
;MDFRHFKYFVAVAEERSFTRAAERLHISQPPLSRQIQQLEDEIGMKLLDRDARPLRLTEAGRFFYARAVRLLEQVNETVTMTRRIAQVERRLVIGFVPSTMYGALPRIARLFRAVKPQTELVLVEQLSVEQNEALNAGRIDVGFGRLRLDDPRVKREVLREEPLVLAIPAEHPLADATTPLSLLAAVPYTLLIYPRSPRPSYADQVLSLFRDKGVEPMTVHEVQEMQTALGLVASGMGVCVVPASAQRLRSDEVVYRPLIEPSAVSPIIMCTRLNDQSEDIVLLRSLIDEVYCAQAAEKLLAENPPPAVAED
;
A
#
# COMPACT_ATOMS: atom_id res chain seq x y z
N MET A 1 -36.37 8.27 4.72
CA MET A 1 -35.10 7.79 4.11
C MET A 1 -34.42 6.83 5.07
N ASP A 2 -33.99 5.61 4.63
CA ASP A 2 -33.30 4.61 5.44
C ASP A 2 -32.08 4.03 4.68
N PHE A 3 -31.29 3.18 5.34
CA PHE A 3 -30.08 2.59 4.73
C PHE A 3 -30.36 1.72 3.49
N ARG A 4 -31.57 1.19 3.33
CA ARG A 4 -31.93 0.42 2.13
C ARG A 4 -31.98 1.30 0.91
N HIS A 5 -32.43 2.55 1.04
CA HIS A 5 -32.46 3.51 -0.05
C HIS A 5 -31.04 3.79 -0.57
N PHE A 6 -30.05 3.95 0.33
CA PHE A 6 -28.66 4.15 -0.08
C PHE A 6 -28.10 2.92 -0.82
N LYS A 7 -28.31 1.70 -0.26
CA LYS A 7 -27.85 0.46 -0.91
C LYS A 7 -28.47 0.28 -2.29
N TYR A 8 -29.76 0.50 -2.40
CA TYR A 8 -30.51 0.35 -3.64
C TYR A 8 -30.06 1.35 -4.70
N PHE A 9 -29.89 2.61 -4.30
CA PHE A 9 -29.43 3.67 -5.18
C PHE A 9 -28.02 3.40 -5.69
N VAL A 10 -27.08 3.03 -4.81
CA VAL A 10 -25.71 2.69 -5.19
C VAL A 10 -25.69 1.52 -6.17
N ALA A 11 -26.44 0.46 -5.91
CA ALA A 11 -26.53 -0.70 -6.82
C ALA A 11 -27.06 -0.31 -8.21
N VAL A 12 -28.10 0.54 -8.29
CA VAL A 12 -28.67 1.01 -9.57
C VAL A 12 -27.68 1.91 -10.31
N ALA A 13 -26.95 2.75 -9.58
CA ALA A 13 -25.95 3.65 -10.14
C ALA A 13 -24.76 2.88 -10.77
N GLU A 14 -24.27 1.85 -10.09
CA GLU A 14 -23.15 1.01 -10.53
C GLU A 14 -23.55 0.14 -11.73
N GLU A 15 -24.69 -0.54 -11.64
CA GLU A 15 -25.17 -1.41 -12.70
C GLU A 15 -25.71 -0.66 -13.93
N ARG A 16 -26.03 0.63 -13.78
CA ARG A 16 -26.68 1.46 -14.82
C ARG A 16 -27.91 0.78 -15.42
N SER A 17 -28.60 -0.05 -14.60
CA SER A 17 -29.74 -0.87 -15.00
C SER A 17 -30.51 -1.30 -13.77
N PHE A 18 -31.80 -1.03 -13.73
CA PHE A 18 -32.67 -1.47 -12.67
C PHE A 18 -32.82 -3.00 -12.58
N THR A 19 -32.80 -3.68 -13.73
CA THR A 19 -32.92 -5.14 -13.79
C THR A 19 -31.67 -5.80 -13.18
N ARG A 20 -30.48 -5.42 -13.63
CA ARG A 20 -29.23 -5.97 -13.09
C ARG A 20 -29.02 -5.63 -11.62
N ALA A 21 -29.40 -4.41 -11.21
CA ALA A 21 -29.33 -4.03 -9.81
C ALA A 21 -30.29 -4.86 -8.94
N ALA A 22 -31.50 -5.16 -9.43
CA ALA A 22 -32.45 -6.02 -8.74
C ALA A 22 -31.94 -7.46 -8.59
N GLU A 23 -31.33 -8.01 -9.65
CA GLU A 23 -30.67 -9.32 -9.64
C GLU A 23 -29.54 -9.36 -8.61
N ARG A 24 -28.64 -8.36 -8.62
CA ARG A 24 -27.52 -8.22 -7.65
C ARG A 24 -28.02 -8.12 -6.21
N LEU A 25 -29.17 -7.48 -6.00
CA LEU A 25 -29.77 -7.30 -4.67
C LEU A 25 -30.68 -8.45 -4.27
N HIS A 26 -30.90 -9.45 -5.12
CA HIS A 26 -31.79 -10.60 -4.93
C HIS A 26 -33.24 -10.18 -4.63
N ILE A 27 -33.73 -9.15 -5.33
CA ILE A 27 -35.12 -8.65 -5.23
C ILE A 27 -35.72 -8.52 -6.64
N SER A 28 -37.05 -8.33 -6.72
CA SER A 28 -37.68 -7.99 -7.99
C SER A 28 -37.53 -6.50 -8.32
N GLN A 29 -37.53 -6.17 -9.61
CA GLN A 29 -37.32 -4.79 -10.10
C GLN A 29 -38.42 -3.79 -9.67
N PRO A 30 -39.72 -4.13 -9.59
CA PRO A 30 -40.75 -3.16 -9.21
C PRO A 30 -40.56 -2.53 -7.81
N PRO A 31 -40.29 -3.29 -6.72
CA PRO A 31 -40.02 -2.67 -5.43
C PRO A 31 -38.74 -1.82 -5.43
N LEU A 32 -37.68 -2.24 -6.14
CA LEU A 32 -36.46 -1.43 -6.28
C LEU A 32 -36.78 -0.06 -6.90
N SER A 33 -37.53 -0.04 -8.00
CA SER A 33 -37.92 1.20 -8.67
C SER A 33 -38.75 2.13 -7.78
N ARG A 34 -39.68 1.58 -6.98
CA ARG A 34 -40.47 2.34 -6.02
C ARG A 34 -39.60 2.98 -4.92
N GLN A 35 -38.66 2.20 -4.37
CA GLN A 35 -37.76 2.70 -3.32
C GLN A 35 -36.85 3.84 -3.84
N ILE A 36 -36.38 3.74 -5.07
CA ILE A 36 -35.62 4.84 -5.68
C ILE A 36 -36.51 6.06 -5.92
N GLN A 37 -37.74 5.87 -6.39
CA GLN A 37 -38.68 6.97 -6.55
C GLN A 37 -38.98 7.65 -5.21
N GLN A 38 -39.22 6.88 -4.15
CA GLN A 38 -39.44 7.41 -2.81
C GLN A 38 -38.22 8.20 -2.31
N LEU A 39 -37.01 7.73 -2.56
CA LEU A 39 -35.76 8.45 -2.23
C LEU A 39 -35.69 9.79 -2.97
N GLU A 40 -35.96 9.81 -4.29
CA GLU A 40 -35.98 11.03 -5.09
C GLU A 40 -37.07 12.03 -4.61
N ASP A 41 -38.23 11.53 -4.24
CA ASP A 41 -39.34 12.35 -3.73
C ASP A 41 -39.01 12.93 -2.34
N GLU A 42 -38.38 12.19 -1.44
CA GLU A 42 -37.93 12.67 -0.14
C GLU A 42 -36.81 13.75 -0.26
N ILE A 43 -35.92 13.58 -1.24
CA ILE A 43 -34.84 14.57 -1.52
C ILE A 43 -35.39 15.77 -2.30
N GLY A 44 -36.53 15.61 -3.00
CA GLY A 44 -37.12 16.65 -3.86
C GLY A 44 -36.38 16.81 -5.20
N MET A 45 -35.52 15.87 -5.59
CA MET A 45 -34.72 15.96 -6.82
C MET A 45 -34.60 14.58 -7.50
N LYS A 46 -34.50 14.59 -8.84
CA LYS A 46 -34.17 13.39 -9.59
C LYS A 46 -32.68 13.13 -9.50
N LEU A 47 -32.34 11.90 -9.09
CA LEU A 47 -30.96 11.42 -8.97
C LEU A 47 -30.53 10.62 -10.21
N LEU A 48 -31.51 10.04 -10.92
CA LEU A 48 -31.29 9.21 -12.10
C LEU A 48 -31.97 9.86 -13.32
N ASP A 49 -31.24 9.91 -14.42
CA ASP A 49 -31.77 10.23 -15.75
C ASP A 49 -32.27 8.91 -16.36
N ARG A 50 -33.60 8.72 -16.32
CA ARG A 50 -34.26 7.49 -16.77
C ARG A 50 -34.45 7.44 -18.29
N ASP A 51 -34.32 8.56 -18.97
CA ASP A 51 -34.46 8.69 -20.42
C ASP A 51 -33.16 8.32 -21.15
N ALA A 52 -32.03 8.41 -20.44
CA ALA A 52 -30.72 8.01 -20.96
C ALA A 52 -30.59 6.48 -21.09
N ARG A 53 -29.96 6.04 -22.17
CA ARG A 53 -29.62 4.63 -22.40
C ARG A 53 -28.13 4.49 -22.76
N PRO A 54 -27.29 3.87 -21.90
CA PRO A 54 -27.62 3.31 -20.58
C PRO A 54 -28.03 4.37 -19.57
N LEU A 55 -28.74 3.94 -18.48
CA LEU A 55 -29.16 4.77 -17.36
C LEU A 55 -27.98 5.60 -16.82
N ARG A 56 -28.20 6.87 -16.52
CA ARG A 56 -27.15 7.80 -16.05
C ARG A 56 -27.54 8.49 -14.75
N LEU A 57 -26.53 8.93 -14.01
CA LEU A 57 -26.73 9.82 -12.87
C LEU A 57 -26.92 11.26 -13.34
N THR A 58 -27.85 11.98 -12.71
CA THR A 58 -27.92 13.44 -12.78
C THR A 58 -26.71 14.07 -12.06
N GLU A 59 -26.56 15.37 -12.09
CA GLU A 59 -25.54 16.06 -11.28
C GLU A 59 -25.76 15.83 -9.78
N ALA A 60 -27.00 16.00 -9.30
CA ALA A 60 -27.41 15.68 -7.93
C ALA A 60 -27.16 14.19 -7.61
N GLY A 61 -27.45 13.31 -8.57
CA GLY A 61 -27.18 11.87 -8.43
C GLY A 61 -25.70 11.53 -8.27
N ARG A 62 -24.80 12.20 -9.00
CA ARG A 62 -23.34 12.00 -8.84
C ARG A 62 -22.86 12.45 -7.47
N PHE A 63 -23.32 13.61 -7.02
CA PHE A 63 -23.02 14.10 -5.67
C PHE A 63 -23.52 13.13 -4.60
N PHE A 64 -24.79 12.72 -4.70
CA PHE A 64 -25.41 11.79 -3.75
C PHE A 64 -24.72 10.43 -3.76
N TYR A 65 -24.37 9.90 -4.93
CA TYR A 65 -23.64 8.62 -5.07
C TYR A 65 -22.34 8.63 -4.28
N ALA A 66 -21.50 9.64 -4.48
CA ALA A 66 -20.21 9.73 -3.78
C ALA A 66 -20.37 9.76 -2.25
N ARG A 67 -21.47 10.36 -1.73
CA ARG A 67 -21.75 10.39 -0.30
C ARG A 67 -22.40 9.11 0.22
N ALA A 68 -23.28 8.51 -0.57
CA ALA A 68 -23.95 7.26 -0.24
C ALA A 68 -22.97 6.10 -0.10
N VAL A 69 -22.01 6.00 -1.01
CA VAL A 69 -20.93 4.97 -0.94
C VAL A 69 -20.17 5.12 0.37
N ARG A 70 -19.71 6.32 0.72
CA ARG A 70 -18.95 6.57 1.97
C ARG A 70 -19.77 6.22 3.23
N LEU A 71 -21.05 6.55 3.26
CA LEU A 71 -21.93 6.23 4.39
C LEU A 71 -22.10 4.71 4.55
N LEU A 72 -22.29 3.99 3.45
CA LEU A 72 -22.41 2.54 3.48
C LEU A 72 -21.10 1.86 3.93
N GLU A 73 -19.96 2.37 3.51
CA GLU A 73 -18.64 1.94 3.99
C GLU A 73 -18.49 2.14 5.50
N GLN A 74 -18.85 3.32 6.02
CA GLN A 74 -18.80 3.62 7.46
C GLN A 74 -19.70 2.70 8.29
N VAL A 75 -20.88 2.37 7.79
CA VAL A 75 -21.78 1.41 8.48
C VAL A 75 -21.16 0.02 8.50
N ASN A 76 -20.63 -0.45 7.38
CA ASN A 76 -19.97 -1.76 7.30
C ASN A 76 -18.73 -1.82 8.21
N GLU A 77 -17.95 -0.73 8.26
CA GLU A 77 -16.82 -0.58 9.17
C GLU A 77 -17.28 -0.70 10.63
N THR A 78 -18.30 0.08 11.01
CA THR A 78 -18.84 0.05 12.39
C THR A 78 -19.30 -1.34 12.77
N VAL A 79 -20.05 -2.02 11.92
CA VAL A 79 -20.52 -3.39 12.17
C VAL A 79 -19.36 -4.37 12.31
N THR A 80 -18.37 -4.27 11.43
CA THR A 80 -17.18 -5.14 11.45
C THR A 80 -16.37 -4.94 12.72
N MET A 81 -16.14 -3.69 13.10
CA MET A 81 -15.40 -3.36 14.33
C MET A 81 -16.17 -3.80 15.59
N THR A 82 -17.49 -3.59 15.62
CA THR A 82 -18.34 -4.06 16.74
C THR A 82 -18.27 -5.58 16.88
N ARG A 83 -18.32 -6.30 15.77
CA ARG A 83 -18.18 -7.78 15.80
C ARG A 83 -16.81 -8.20 16.30
N ARG A 84 -15.73 -7.50 15.92
CA ARG A 84 -14.37 -7.79 16.39
C ARG A 84 -14.21 -7.56 17.89
N ILE A 85 -14.79 -6.48 18.44
CA ILE A 85 -14.79 -6.20 19.88
C ILE A 85 -15.54 -7.32 20.65
N ALA A 86 -16.60 -7.85 20.07
CA ALA A 86 -17.42 -8.92 20.67
C ALA A 86 -16.82 -10.33 20.49
N GLN A 87 -15.92 -10.54 19.54
CA GLN A 87 -15.27 -11.84 19.32
C GLN A 87 -14.13 -12.04 20.31
N VAL A 88 -14.22 -13.12 21.09
CA VAL A 88 -13.21 -13.56 22.07
C VAL A 88 -11.87 -13.95 21.39
N GLU A 89 -11.86 -14.17 20.10
CA GLU A 89 -10.66 -14.47 19.33
C GLU A 89 -9.86 -13.17 19.06
N ARG A 90 -8.80 -13.01 19.82
CA ARG A 90 -7.83 -11.91 19.62
C ARG A 90 -7.11 -12.14 18.31
N ARG A 91 -7.34 -11.27 17.34
CA ARG A 91 -6.73 -11.33 16.02
C ARG A 91 -6.15 -9.96 15.65
N LEU A 92 -4.89 -9.94 15.22
CA LEU A 92 -4.24 -8.76 14.63
C LEU A 92 -3.94 -9.03 13.16
N VAL A 93 -4.49 -8.22 12.27
CA VAL A 93 -4.29 -8.33 10.83
C VAL A 93 -3.38 -7.22 10.34
N ILE A 94 -2.22 -7.60 9.83
CA ILE A 94 -1.20 -6.69 9.27
C ILE A 94 -1.23 -6.74 7.75
N GLY A 95 -1.60 -5.61 7.10
CA GLY A 95 -1.38 -5.41 5.68
C GLY A 95 0.06 -4.99 5.40
N PHE A 96 0.69 -5.51 4.35
CA PHE A 96 2.06 -5.14 4.03
C PHE A 96 2.34 -5.14 2.52
N VAL A 97 3.23 -4.24 2.08
CA VAL A 97 3.79 -4.33 0.74
C VAL A 97 4.96 -5.31 0.73
N PRO A 98 5.14 -6.14 -0.35
CA PRO A 98 6.15 -7.22 -0.39
C PRO A 98 7.55 -6.78 0.04
N SER A 99 7.99 -5.58 -0.34
CA SER A 99 9.32 -5.08 -0.05
C SER A 99 9.62 -4.88 1.45
N THR A 100 8.60 -4.75 2.32
CA THR A 100 8.80 -4.64 3.77
C THR A 100 9.19 -5.96 4.44
N MET A 101 8.89 -7.10 3.77
CA MET A 101 9.28 -8.43 4.23
C MET A 101 10.78 -8.70 4.13
N TYR A 102 11.50 -7.92 3.33
CA TYR A 102 12.97 -8.00 3.26
C TYR A 102 13.66 -7.14 4.32
N GLY A 103 12.89 -6.31 5.04
CA GLY A 103 13.36 -5.43 6.12
C GLY A 103 13.10 -5.98 7.52
N ALA A 104 12.58 -5.10 8.40
CA ALA A 104 12.37 -5.39 9.82
C ALA A 104 11.06 -6.15 10.12
N LEU A 105 10.07 -6.11 9.23
CA LEU A 105 8.73 -6.64 9.50
C LEU A 105 8.71 -8.12 9.95
N PRO A 106 9.49 -9.06 9.37
CA PRO A 106 9.50 -10.44 9.85
C PRO A 106 9.99 -10.57 11.31
N ARG A 107 10.98 -9.75 11.71
CA ARG A 107 11.49 -9.74 13.10
C ARG A 107 10.43 -9.19 14.04
N ILE A 108 9.76 -8.11 13.67
CA ILE A 108 8.65 -7.50 14.45
C ILE A 108 7.51 -8.51 14.62
N ALA A 109 7.08 -9.17 13.55
CA ALA A 109 6.03 -10.18 13.58
C ALA A 109 6.38 -11.36 14.50
N ARG A 110 7.64 -11.82 14.49
CA ARG A 110 8.13 -12.88 15.37
C ARG A 110 8.11 -12.47 16.83
N LEU A 111 8.55 -11.25 17.15
CA LEU A 111 8.53 -10.72 18.51
C LEU A 111 7.10 -10.55 19.02
N PHE A 112 6.19 -10.02 18.18
CA PHE A 112 4.78 -9.90 18.55
C PHE A 112 4.17 -11.26 18.92
N ARG A 113 4.37 -12.29 18.09
CA ARG A 113 3.89 -13.64 18.36
C ARG A 113 4.46 -14.24 19.63
N ALA A 114 5.71 -13.92 19.98
CA ALA A 114 6.33 -14.38 21.24
C ALA A 114 5.69 -13.72 22.47
N VAL A 115 5.35 -12.43 22.40
CA VAL A 115 4.74 -11.67 23.52
C VAL A 115 3.24 -11.95 23.65
N LYS A 116 2.53 -12.12 22.53
CA LYS A 116 1.07 -12.32 22.47
C LYS A 116 0.73 -13.66 21.78
N PRO A 117 1.10 -14.81 22.35
CA PRO A 117 0.88 -16.13 21.71
C PRO A 117 -0.60 -16.49 21.55
N GLN A 118 -1.50 -15.84 22.31
CA GLN A 118 -2.95 -16.03 22.22
C GLN A 118 -3.61 -15.15 21.16
N THR A 119 -2.86 -14.24 20.52
CA THR A 119 -3.38 -13.40 19.45
C THR A 119 -3.00 -14.02 18.11
N GLU A 120 -3.98 -14.35 17.30
CA GLU A 120 -3.75 -14.79 15.92
C GLU A 120 -3.16 -13.62 15.11
N LEU A 121 -1.90 -13.74 14.68
CA LEU A 121 -1.27 -12.76 13.80
C LEU A 121 -1.46 -13.20 12.34
N VAL A 122 -2.18 -12.37 11.58
CA VAL A 122 -2.43 -12.59 10.16
C VAL A 122 -1.68 -11.54 9.34
N LEU A 123 -0.91 -12.00 8.37
CA LEU A 123 -0.17 -11.15 7.44
C LEU A 123 -0.85 -11.21 6.07
N VAL A 124 -1.24 -10.03 5.51
CA VAL A 124 -1.95 -9.93 4.23
C VAL A 124 -1.14 -9.06 3.29
N GLU A 125 -0.74 -9.61 2.17
CA GLU A 125 -0.06 -8.85 1.13
C GLU A 125 -1.06 -7.92 0.43
N GLN A 126 -0.74 -6.62 0.41
CA GLN A 126 -1.57 -5.58 -0.18
C GLN A 126 -0.71 -4.39 -0.58
N LEU A 127 -1.05 -3.75 -1.70
CA LEU A 127 -0.41 -2.49 -2.09
C LEU A 127 -0.84 -1.35 -1.17
N SER A 128 0.01 -0.31 -1.04
CA SER A 128 -0.26 0.83 -0.12
C SER A 128 -1.63 1.49 -0.35
N VAL A 129 -2.11 1.54 -1.59
CA VAL A 129 -3.44 2.09 -1.92
C VAL A 129 -4.56 1.22 -1.34
N GLU A 130 -4.44 -0.10 -1.49
CA GLU A 130 -5.42 -1.07 -1.00
C GLU A 130 -5.47 -1.11 0.54
N GLN A 131 -4.32 -0.87 1.20
CA GLN A 131 -4.23 -0.83 2.67
C GLN A 131 -5.11 0.27 3.26
N ASN A 132 -5.22 1.45 2.63
CA ASN A 132 -6.08 2.52 3.12
C ASN A 132 -7.55 2.09 3.15
N GLU A 133 -8.03 1.49 2.06
CA GLU A 133 -9.40 0.95 2.00
C GLU A 133 -9.61 -0.19 3.00
N ALA A 134 -8.62 -1.06 3.14
CA ALA A 134 -8.68 -2.19 4.06
C ALA A 134 -8.68 -1.75 5.53
N LEU A 135 -7.90 -0.71 5.91
CA LEU A 135 -7.91 -0.08 7.22
C LEU A 135 -9.27 0.53 7.53
N ASN A 136 -9.82 1.33 6.60
CA ASN A 136 -11.11 1.97 6.76
C ASN A 136 -12.26 0.96 6.85
N ALA A 137 -12.19 -0.13 6.09
CA ALA A 137 -13.17 -1.21 6.14
C ALA A 137 -12.96 -2.19 7.31
N GLY A 138 -11.96 -1.96 8.16
CA GLY A 138 -11.61 -2.86 9.27
C GLY A 138 -11.14 -4.25 8.82
N ARG A 139 -10.71 -4.44 7.58
CA ARG A 139 -10.15 -5.72 7.10
C ARG A 139 -8.73 -5.96 7.58
N ILE A 140 -7.95 -4.89 7.79
CA ILE A 140 -6.65 -4.90 8.46
C ILE A 140 -6.65 -3.93 9.65
N ASP A 141 -5.75 -4.13 10.59
CA ASP A 141 -5.61 -3.29 11.79
C ASP A 141 -4.43 -2.32 11.64
N VAL A 142 -3.41 -2.73 10.94
CA VAL A 142 -2.22 -1.93 10.65
C VAL A 142 -1.72 -2.23 9.25
N GLY A 143 -1.22 -1.22 8.57
CA GLY A 143 -0.60 -1.33 7.25
C GLY A 143 0.87 -0.95 7.30
N PHE A 144 1.73 -1.69 6.59
CA PHE A 144 3.12 -1.33 6.32
C PHE A 144 3.29 -1.07 4.83
N GLY A 145 3.43 0.21 4.48
CA GLY A 145 3.49 0.68 3.10
C GLY A 145 4.68 1.58 2.83
N ARG A 146 4.74 2.11 1.60
CA ARG A 146 5.79 3.03 1.15
C ARG A 146 5.27 4.33 0.54
N LEU A 147 3.94 4.47 0.40
CA LEU A 147 3.34 5.65 -0.22
C LEU A 147 2.73 6.57 0.83
N ARG A 148 2.98 7.86 0.67
CA ARG A 148 2.33 8.92 1.44
C ARG A 148 1.01 9.27 0.77
N LEU A 149 -0.06 8.57 1.17
CA LEU A 149 -1.40 8.76 0.63
C LEU A 149 -2.23 9.59 1.62
N ASP A 150 -2.92 10.61 1.14
CA ASP A 150 -3.77 11.44 2.01
C ASP A 150 -5.14 10.77 2.24
N ASP A 151 -5.40 10.43 3.50
CA ASP A 151 -6.72 10.04 4.01
C ASP A 151 -6.83 10.53 5.45
N PRO A 152 -7.77 11.42 5.78
CA PRO A 152 -7.90 11.99 7.12
C PRO A 152 -8.31 10.96 8.19
N ARG A 153 -8.75 9.77 7.80
CA ARG A 153 -9.15 8.69 8.72
C ARG A 153 -7.97 7.78 9.11
N VAL A 154 -6.84 7.93 8.42
CA VAL A 154 -5.67 7.07 8.59
C VAL A 154 -4.51 7.87 9.20
N LYS A 155 -4.03 7.45 10.36
CA LYS A 155 -2.80 7.95 10.95
C LYS A 155 -1.62 7.29 10.26
N ARG A 156 -0.66 8.10 9.80
CA ARG A 156 0.57 7.65 9.16
C ARG A 156 1.78 8.07 9.99
N GLU A 157 2.69 7.15 10.11
CA GLU A 157 3.93 7.33 10.83
C GLU A 157 5.08 6.81 9.97
N VAL A 158 6.00 7.70 9.58
CA VAL A 158 7.21 7.29 8.88
C VAL A 158 8.13 6.66 9.91
N LEU A 159 8.31 5.36 9.83
CA LEU A 159 9.17 4.60 10.74
C LEU A 159 10.64 4.77 10.38
N ARG A 160 10.92 4.86 9.07
CA ARG A 160 12.27 4.92 8.55
C ARG A 160 12.26 5.39 7.10
N GLU A 161 13.28 6.16 6.71
CA GLU A 161 13.64 6.37 5.31
C GLU A 161 14.69 5.33 4.91
N GLU A 162 14.34 4.48 3.96
CA GLU A 162 15.22 3.43 3.47
C GLU A 162 15.95 3.90 2.21
N PRO A 163 17.30 3.83 2.15
CA PRO A 163 18.06 4.16 0.95
C PRO A 163 17.63 3.29 -0.24
N LEU A 164 17.67 3.89 -1.41
CA LEU A 164 17.49 3.18 -2.67
C LEU A 164 18.85 2.84 -3.27
N VAL A 165 18.88 1.74 -3.99
CA VAL A 165 20.05 1.24 -4.71
C VAL A 165 19.69 0.95 -6.15
N LEU A 166 20.67 1.02 -7.05
CA LEU A 166 20.53 0.59 -8.43
C LEU A 166 20.89 -0.89 -8.53
N ALA A 167 19.92 -1.71 -8.94
CA ALA A 167 20.11 -3.11 -9.29
C ALA A 167 20.51 -3.21 -10.76
N ILE A 168 21.62 -3.82 -11.04
CA ILE A 168 22.25 -3.95 -12.37
C ILE A 168 22.67 -5.40 -12.62
N PRO A 169 22.69 -5.87 -13.90
CA PRO A 169 23.22 -7.20 -14.22
C PRO A 169 24.68 -7.34 -13.75
N ALA A 170 25.08 -8.53 -13.31
CA ALA A 170 26.44 -8.76 -12.81
C ALA A 170 27.52 -8.48 -13.87
N GLU A 171 27.22 -8.72 -15.14
CA GLU A 171 28.15 -8.47 -16.28
C GLU A 171 28.06 -7.05 -16.87
N HIS A 172 27.27 -6.15 -16.22
CA HIS A 172 27.06 -4.82 -16.74
C HIS A 172 28.28 -3.89 -16.45
N PRO A 173 28.65 -2.96 -17.35
CA PRO A 173 29.80 -2.05 -17.13
C PRO A 173 29.73 -1.26 -15.82
N LEU A 174 28.54 -0.93 -15.32
CA LEU A 174 28.36 -0.25 -14.03
C LEU A 174 28.55 -1.19 -12.82
N ALA A 175 28.64 -2.50 -13.03
CA ALA A 175 28.81 -3.47 -11.93
C ALA A 175 30.21 -3.37 -11.30
N ASP A 176 31.24 -2.96 -12.06
CA ASP A 176 32.61 -2.80 -11.59
C ASP A 176 32.86 -1.49 -10.82
N ALA A 177 31.85 -0.59 -10.77
CA ALA A 177 31.98 0.66 -10.03
C ALA A 177 32.24 0.39 -8.54
N THR A 178 33.32 0.94 -8.01
CA THR A 178 33.68 0.85 -6.58
C THR A 178 33.07 1.93 -5.71
N THR A 179 32.54 3.00 -6.34
CA THR A 179 31.89 4.13 -5.69
C THR A 179 30.39 4.13 -5.92
N PRO A 180 29.61 4.80 -5.06
CA PRO A 180 28.17 5.01 -5.31
C PRO A 180 27.93 5.68 -6.67
N LEU A 181 26.84 5.29 -7.33
CA LEU A 181 26.47 5.76 -8.67
C LEU A 181 25.50 6.95 -8.59
N SER A 182 25.59 7.85 -9.55
CA SER A 182 24.49 8.79 -9.77
C SER A 182 23.32 8.09 -10.45
N LEU A 183 22.10 8.50 -10.10
CA LEU A 183 20.88 8.07 -10.78
C LEU A 183 20.94 8.31 -12.30
N LEU A 184 21.67 9.34 -12.71
CA LEU A 184 21.91 9.67 -14.13
C LEU A 184 22.63 8.56 -14.90
N ALA A 185 23.38 7.71 -14.22
CA ALA A 185 24.03 6.55 -14.85
C ALA A 185 23.01 5.52 -15.38
N ALA A 186 21.80 5.53 -14.85
CA ALA A 186 20.72 4.64 -15.30
C ALA A 186 19.99 5.16 -16.56
N VAL A 187 20.10 6.45 -16.90
CA VAL A 187 19.35 7.10 -18.00
C VAL A 187 19.52 6.40 -19.35
N PRO A 188 20.73 5.97 -19.78
CA PRO A 188 20.94 5.33 -21.08
C PRO A 188 20.36 3.93 -21.21
N TYR A 189 19.95 3.31 -20.08
CA TYR A 189 19.50 1.92 -20.03
C TYR A 189 18.00 1.83 -19.86
N THR A 190 17.44 0.68 -20.21
CA THR A 190 16.03 0.40 -19.92
C THR A 190 15.80 0.38 -18.42
N LEU A 191 14.98 1.31 -17.91
CA LEU A 191 14.58 1.34 -16.52
C LEU A 191 13.36 0.43 -16.30
N LEU A 192 13.55 -0.60 -15.48
CA LEU A 192 12.48 -1.49 -15.05
C LEU A 192 11.80 -0.88 -13.82
N ILE A 193 10.48 -0.67 -13.89
CA ILE A 193 9.71 -0.09 -12.78
C ILE A 193 8.52 -0.96 -12.40
N TYR A 194 8.12 -0.90 -11.13
CA TYR A 194 7.01 -1.67 -10.56
C TYR A 194 6.33 -0.92 -9.40
N PRO A 195 5.10 -1.27 -9.04
CA PRO A 195 4.14 -2.01 -9.85
C PRO A 195 3.60 -1.16 -11.00
N ARG A 196 3.18 -1.81 -12.07
CA ARG A 196 2.54 -1.15 -13.21
C ARG A 196 1.22 -0.49 -12.80
N SER A 197 0.41 -1.20 -12.01
CA SER A 197 -0.87 -0.71 -11.49
C SER A 197 -1.19 -1.38 -10.14
N PRO A 198 -2.05 -0.78 -9.28
CA PRO A 198 -2.65 0.56 -9.43
C PRO A 198 -1.65 1.71 -9.23
N ARG A 199 -2.04 2.91 -9.68
CA ARG A 199 -1.28 4.15 -9.43
C ARG A 199 -2.07 5.03 -8.45
N PRO A 200 -1.42 5.90 -7.63
CA PRO A 200 0.04 6.07 -7.52
C PRO A 200 0.73 4.86 -6.90
N SER A 201 1.99 4.64 -7.28
CA SER A 201 2.75 3.48 -6.84
C SER A 201 4.22 3.81 -6.58
N TYR A 202 5.02 2.82 -6.16
CA TYR A 202 6.46 2.94 -6.02
C TYR A 202 7.14 3.34 -7.35
N ALA A 203 6.60 2.91 -8.50
CA ALA A 203 7.09 3.32 -9.80
C ALA A 203 7.03 4.84 -9.99
N ASP A 204 5.97 5.52 -9.51
CA ASP A 204 5.86 6.98 -9.58
C ASP A 204 6.90 7.66 -8.70
N GLN A 205 7.21 7.09 -7.53
CA GLN A 205 8.27 7.57 -6.66
C GLN A 205 9.63 7.48 -7.37
N VAL A 206 9.94 6.36 -8.01
CA VAL A 206 11.19 6.20 -8.78
C VAL A 206 11.26 7.20 -9.92
N LEU A 207 10.20 7.32 -10.72
CA LEU A 207 10.16 8.28 -11.83
C LEU A 207 10.28 9.74 -11.36
N SER A 208 9.78 10.08 -10.16
CA SER A 208 9.95 11.43 -9.62
C SER A 208 11.41 11.78 -9.35
N LEU A 209 12.25 10.80 -8.93
CA LEU A 209 13.67 11.03 -8.71
C LEU A 209 14.41 11.50 -9.99
N PHE A 210 14.03 10.94 -11.15
CA PHE A 210 14.59 11.38 -12.43
C PHE A 210 14.08 12.78 -12.82
N ARG A 211 12.76 13.01 -12.66
CA ARG A 211 12.17 14.34 -12.93
C ARG A 211 12.75 15.44 -12.06
N ASP A 212 13.04 15.16 -10.78
CA ASP A 212 13.69 16.11 -9.87
C ASP A 212 15.11 16.50 -10.32
N LYS A 213 15.75 15.66 -11.14
CA LYS A 213 17.02 15.93 -11.81
C LYS A 213 16.87 16.58 -13.20
N GLY A 214 15.65 16.85 -13.64
CA GLY A 214 15.36 17.41 -14.96
C GLY A 214 15.63 16.46 -16.12
N VAL A 215 15.61 15.14 -15.86
CA VAL A 215 15.86 14.10 -16.87
C VAL A 215 14.73 13.07 -16.86
N GLU A 216 14.61 12.35 -17.97
CA GLU A 216 13.72 11.18 -18.10
C GLU A 216 14.54 9.97 -18.56
N PRO A 217 14.24 8.77 -18.07
CA PRO A 217 14.84 7.55 -18.59
C PRO A 217 14.54 7.40 -20.09
N MET A 218 15.52 6.98 -20.89
CA MET A 218 15.34 6.82 -22.33
C MET A 218 14.29 5.75 -22.67
N THR A 219 14.23 4.70 -21.89
CA THR A 219 13.27 3.62 -22.07
C THR A 219 12.77 3.16 -20.68
N VAL A 220 11.46 2.97 -20.57
CA VAL A 220 10.81 2.44 -19.35
C VAL A 220 10.07 1.16 -19.69
N HIS A 221 10.30 0.13 -18.89
CA HIS A 221 9.57 -1.13 -19.00
C HIS A 221 8.85 -1.39 -17.66
N GLU A 222 7.53 -1.46 -17.70
CA GLU A 222 6.69 -1.64 -16.51
C GLU A 222 6.38 -3.10 -16.27
N VAL A 223 6.64 -3.55 -15.05
CA VAL A 223 6.29 -4.91 -14.57
C VAL A 223 5.40 -4.82 -13.33
N GLN A 224 4.83 -5.95 -12.93
CA GLN A 224 3.90 -5.94 -11.80
C GLN A 224 4.61 -6.02 -10.45
N GLU A 225 5.73 -6.73 -10.37
CA GLU A 225 6.38 -7.10 -9.11
C GLU A 225 7.89 -6.88 -9.16
N MET A 226 8.48 -6.61 -7.99
CA MET A 226 9.90 -6.42 -7.80
C MET A 226 10.72 -7.66 -8.20
N GLN A 227 10.24 -8.87 -7.84
CA GLN A 227 10.94 -10.11 -8.19
C GLN A 227 11.04 -10.30 -9.71
N THR A 228 9.97 -9.95 -10.43
CA THR A 228 9.97 -9.97 -11.90
C THR A 228 10.97 -8.96 -12.44
N ALA A 229 10.98 -7.71 -11.90
CA ALA A 229 11.96 -6.71 -12.29
C ALA A 229 13.40 -7.20 -12.08
N LEU A 230 13.71 -7.75 -10.91
CA LEU A 230 15.05 -8.30 -10.62
C LEU A 230 15.40 -9.51 -11.50
N GLY A 231 14.42 -10.34 -11.88
CA GLY A 231 14.62 -11.41 -12.86
C GLY A 231 14.99 -10.89 -14.25
N LEU A 232 14.35 -9.79 -14.67
CA LEU A 232 14.67 -9.12 -15.94
C LEU A 232 16.03 -8.38 -15.87
N VAL A 233 16.41 -7.83 -14.71
CA VAL A 233 17.77 -7.32 -14.48
C VAL A 233 18.78 -8.44 -14.67
N ALA A 234 18.60 -9.58 -13.99
CA ALA A 234 19.50 -10.73 -14.10
C ALA A 234 19.67 -11.23 -15.54
N SER A 235 18.60 -11.12 -16.37
CA SER A 235 18.66 -11.48 -17.79
C SER A 235 19.29 -10.40 -18.70
N GLY A 236 19.79 -9.30 -18.14
CA GLY A 236 20.40 -8.22 -18.92
C GLY A 236 19.42 -7.27 -19.63
N MET A 237 18.12 -7.35 -19.33
CA MET A 237 17.10 -6.55 -20.03
C MET A 237 17.00 -5.10 -19.57
N GLY A 238 17.71 -4.71 -18.50
CA GLY A 238 17.73 -3.34 -18.01
C GLY A 238 18.25 -3.23 -16.59
N VAL A 239 18.00 -2.09 -15.97
CA VAL A 239 18.38 -1.75 -14.59
C VAL A 239 17.13 -1.39 -13.79
N CYS A 240 17.20 -1.51 -12.46
CA CYS A 240 16.06 -1.23 -11.60
C CYS A 240 16.49 -0.47 -10.34
N VAL A 241 15.73 0.55 -9.94
CA VAL A 241 15.91 1.22 -8.65
C VAL A 241 15.06 0.48 -7.63
N VAL A 242 15.70 -0.03 -6.56
CA VAL A 242 15.03 -0.85 -5.54
C VAL A 242 15.41 -0.41 -4.13
N PRO A 243 14.60 -0.69 -3.09
CA PRO A 243 15.00 -0.46 -1.70
C PRO A 243 16.25 -1.28 -1.34
N ALA A 244 17.13 -0.76 -0.49
CA ALA A 244 18.38 -1.40 -0.11
C ALA A 244 18.17 -2.80 0.51
N SER A 245 17.04 -3.05 1.18
CA SER A 245 16.70 -4.38 1.71
C SER A 245 16.56 -5.45 0.63
N ALA A 246 16.31 -5.07 -0.64
CA ALA A 246 16.21 -5.97 -1.77
C ALA A 246 17.57 -6.62 -2.16
N GLN A 247 18.70 -6.09 -1.67
CA GLN A 247 20.04 -6.64 -1.92
C GLN A 247 20.19 -8.10 -1.45
N ARG A 248 19.29 -8.57 -0.60
CA ARG A 248 19.25 -9.97 -0.14
C ARG A 248 18.72 -10.94 -1.21
N LEU A 249 18.22 -10.40 -2.31
CA LEU A 249 17.66 -11.18 -3.42
C LEU A 249 18.66 -11.22 -4.58
N ARG A 250 18.78 -12.39 -5.22
CA ARG A 250 19.57 -12.59 -6.45
C ARG A 250 20.99 -11.99 -6.41
N SER A 251 21.75 -12.28 -5.33
CA SER A 251 23.10 -11.78 -5.15
C SER A 251 24.12 -12.31 -6.18
N ASP A 252 23.80 -13.40 -6.86
CA ASP A 252 24.74 -14.06 -7.79
C ASP A 252 24.67 -13.49 -9.22
N GLU A 253 23.51 -12.94 -9.62
CA GLU A 253 23.25 -12.48 -10.99
C GLU A 253 23.01 -10.97 -11.07
N VAL A 254 22.78 -10.32 -9.92
CA VAL A 254 22.44 -8.90 -9.80
C VAL A 254 23.39 -8.22 -8.81
N VAL A 255 24.06 -7.17 -9.27
CA VAL A 255 24.87 -6.30 -8.43
C VAL A 255 24.04 -5.09 -8.01
N TYR A 256 24.17 -4.70 -6.75
CA TYR A 256 23.47 -3.55 -6.19
C TYR A 256 24.45 -2.43 -5.87
N ARG A 257 24.23 -1.25 -6.41
CA ARG A 257 25.08 -0.08 -6.19
C ARG A 257 24.32 1.02 -5.46
N PRO A 258 24.88 1.57 -4.36
CA PRO A 258 24.29 2.71 -3.69
C PRO A 258 24.18 3.91 -4.64
N LEU A 259 23.14 4.73 -4.43
CA LEU A 259 22.96 5.98 -5.15
C LEU A 259 23.53 7.15 -4.34
N ILE A 260 24.13 8.15 -5.04
CA ILE A 260 24.70 9.33 -4.40
C ILE A 260 23.65 10.37 -4.00
N GLU A 261 22.47 10.31 -4.59
CA GLU A 261 21.40 11.28 -4.36
C GLU A 261 20.79 11.11 -2.97
N PRO A 262 20.84 12.16 -2.10
CA PRO A 262 20.21 12.10 -0.78
C PRO A 262 18.68 11.89 -0.84
N SER A 263 18.05 12.30 -1.95
CA SER A 263 16.62 12.09 -2.20
C SER A 263 16.26 10.67 -2.63
N ALA A 264 17.27 9.83 -2.96
CA ALA A 264 17.05 8.43 -3.34
C ALA A 264 16.76 7.58 -2.11
N VAL A 265 15.63 7.86 -1.48
CA VAL A 265 15.10 7.12 -0.30
C VAL A 265 13.64 6.78 -0.52
N SER A 266 13.18 5.72 0.13
CA SER A 266 11.78 5.33 0.15
C SER A 266 11.33 5.11 1.59
N PRO A 267 10.24 5.74 2.04
CA PRO A 267 9.79 5.60 3.41
C PRO A 267 9.21 4.21 3.68
N ILE A 268 9.43 3.71 4.88
CA ILE A 268 8.63 2.64 5.46
C ILE A 268 7.62 3.31 6.39
N ILE A 269 6.35 3.17 6.07
CA ILE A 269 5.25 3.87 6.73
C ILE A 269 4.35 2.86 7.42
N MET A 270 4.12 3.07 8.71
CA MET A 270 3.05 2.41 9.46
C MET A 270 1.76 3.23 9.33
N CYS A 271 0.70 2.57 8.93
CA CYS A 271 -0.64 3.15 8.82
C CYS A 271 -1.58 2.46 9.80
N THR A 272 -2.35 3.24 10.56
CA THR A 272 -3.39 2.75 11.47
C THR A 272 -4.64 3.62 11.33
N ARG A 273 -5.79 3.14 11.80
CA ARG A 273 -6.95 4.03 11.96
C ARG A 273 -6.60 5.19 12.89
N LEU A 274 -7.15 6.38 12.64
CA LEU A 274 -6.76 7.63 13.31
C LEU A 274 -6.78 7.53 14.86
N ASN A 275 -7.79 6.84 15.42
CA ASN A 275 -8.02 6.76 16.86
C ASN A 275 -7.79 5.35 17.43
N ASP A 276 -7.09 4.49 16.71
CA ASP A 276 -6.80 3.13 17.19
C ASP A 276 -5.68 3.16 18.23
N GLN A 277 -6.06 2.93 19.48
CA GLN A 277 -5.15 2.82 20.65
C GLN A 277 -5.26 1.45 21.31
N SER A 278 -5.62 0.42 20.53
CA SER A 278 -5.67 -0.95 21.04
C SER A 278 -4.32 -1.39 21.61
N GLU A 279 -4.36 -2.24 22.64
CA GLU A 279 -3.15 -2.78 23.27
C GLU A 279 -2.18 -3.40 22.27
N ASP A 280 -2.71 -4.04 21.23
CA ASP A 280 -1.90 -4.71 20.20
C ASP A 280 -1.18 -3.70 19.31
N ILE A 281 -1.80 -2.57 18.97
CA ILE A 281 -1.16 -1.47 18.22
C ILE A 281 -0.09 -0.79 19.08
N VAL A 282 -0.36 -0.55 20.38
CA VAL A 282 0.62 0.03 21.32
C VAL A 282 1.83 -0.91 21.46
N LEU A 283 1.60 -2.20 21.67
CA LEU A 283 2.67 -3.20 21.74
C LEU A 283 3.47 -3.25 20.44
N LEU A 284 2.77 -3.29 19.28
CA LEU A 284 3.43 -3.34 17.99
C LEU A 284 4.39 -2.15 17.79
N ARG A 285 3.98 -0.94 18.20
CA ARG A 285 4.85 0.26 18.17
C ARG A 285 6.09 0.10 19.03
N SER A 286 5.95 -0.39 20.26
CA SER A 286 7.11 -0.59 21.15
C SER A 286 8.11 -1.62 20.56
N LEU A 287 7.61 -2.68 19.93
CA LEU A 287 8.46 -3.67 19.26
C LEU A 287 9.14 -3.13 18.00
N ILE A 288 8.47 -2.23 17.28
CA ILE A 288 9.06 -1.53 16.12
C ILE A 288 10.24 -0.67 16.60
N ASP A 289 10.04 0.13 17.64
CA ASP A 289 11.08 0.99 18.22
C ASP A 289 12.28 0.16 18.70
N GLU A 290 12.03 -0.95 19.41
CA GLU A 290 13.08 -1.88 19.85
C GLU A 290 13.91 -2.41 18.67
N VAL A 291 13.23 -2.89 17.61
CA VAL A 291 13.90 -3.47 16.45
C VAL A 291 14.72 -2.43 15.71
N TYR A 292 14.20 -1.20 15.54
CA TYR A 292 14.96 -0.16 14.83
C TYR A 292 16.09 0.41 15.67
N CYS A 293 15.93 0.56 16.99
CA CYS A 293 17.02 0.93 17.89
C CYS A 293 18.15 -0.11 17.85
N ALA A 294 17.81 -1.40 17.89
CA ALA A 294 18.80 -2.47 17.81
C ALA A 294 19.56 -2.45 16.46
N GLN A 295 18.84 -2.25 15.33
CA GLN A 295 19.48 -2.15 14.02
C GLN A 295 20.40 -0.92 13.89
N ALA A 296 20.02 0.21 14.49
CA ALA A 296 20.87 1.40 14.52
C ALA A 296 22.16 1.17 15.33
N ALA A 297 22.06 0.50 16.46
CA ALA A 297 23.21 0.14 17.27
C ALA A 297 24.14 -0.86 16.55
N GLU A 298 23.59 -1.90 15.92
CA GLU A 298 24.35 -2.87 15.11
C GLU A 298 25.11 -2.16 13.97
N LYS A 299 24.49 -1.21 13.30
CA LYS A 299 25.10 -0.43 12.22
C LYS A 299 26.26 0.45 12.74
N LEU A 300 26.10 1.14 13.85
CA LEU A 300 27.13 1.95 14.49
C LEU A 300 28.34 1.12 14.89
N LEU A 301 28.14 -0.09 15.45
CA LEU A 301 29.19 -1.02 15.80
C LEU A 301 29.94 -1.55 14.57
N ALA A 302 29.24 -1.79 13.47
CA ALA A 302 29.85 -2.22 12.22
C ALA A 302 30.69 -1.11 11.55
N GLU A 303 30.27 0.16 11.69
CA GLU A 303 31.00 1.32 11.17
C GLU A 303 32.18 1.72 12.07
N ASN A 304 32.12 1.43 13.40
CA ASN A 304 33.15 1.71 14.39
C ASN A 304 33.43 0.44 15.22
N PRO A 305 34.13 -0.55 14.67
CA PRO A 305 34.43 -1.75 15.45
C PRO A 305 35.28 -1.40 16.67
N PRO A 306 35.01 -1.98 17.85
CA PRO A 306 35.84 -1.79 19.04
C PRO A 306 37.28 -2.21 18.73
N PRO A 307 38.29 -1.52 19.30
CA PRO A 307 39.69 -1.88 19.11
C PRO A 307 39.89 -3.35 19.49
N ALA A 308 40.60 -4.07 18.64
CA ALA A 308 40.94 -5.47 18.92
C ALA A 308 41.61 -5.55 20.28
N VAL A 309 41.01 -6.30 21.18
CA VAL A 309 41.65 -6.61 22.48
C VAL A 309 42.90 -7.42 22.12
N ALA A 310 44.07 -6.85 22.35
CA ALA A 310 45.32 -7.59 22.23
C ALA A 310 45.29 -8.71 23.29
N GLU A 311 45.22 -9.94 22.83
CA GLU A 311 45.46 -11.07 23.70
C GLU A 311 46.95 -11.05 24.04
N ASP A 312 47.23 -10.76 25.33
CA ASP A 312 48.57 -10.94 25.93
C ASP A 312 48.86 -12.43 26.20
#